data_9e64c78d6f99d1441da256db4d25012c
#
_entry.id   9e64c78d6f99d1441da256db4d25012c
#
_cell.length_a   1.000
_cell.length_b   1.000
_cell.length_c   1.000
_cell.angle_alpha   90.00
_cell.angle_beta   90.00
_cell.angle_gamma   90.00
#
_symmetry.space_group_name_H-M   'P 1'
#
loop_
_entity.id
_entity.type
_entity.pdbx_description
1 polymer ?
#
loop_
_entity_poly.entity_id
_entity_poly.type
_entity_poly.pdbx_seq_one_letter_code
_entity_poly.pdbx_strand_id
1 'polypeptide(L)'
;MREERAAKAPGSSTPTPQQRRLIEFGEMLYSRIAPDADTGHVLLPEDDAVAVVHRARGGGTILVAADRSVLFSGSALDFNTALANFRAGRRTPTDRFR
;
A
#
# COMPACT_ATOMS: atom_id res chain seq x y z
N MET A 1 -17.84 24.86 -3.18
CA MET A 1 -17.46 24.58 -3.01
C MET A 1 -17.06 23.94 -3.07
N ARG A 2 -17.04 23.96 -3.03
CA ARG A 2 -16.59 23.36 -2.89
C ARG A 2 -16.30 22.65 -2.68
N GLU A 3 -16.23 22.59 -2.55
CA GLU A 3 -15.88 21.90 -2.21
C GLU A 3 -15.57 21.16 -2.10
N GLU A 4 -15.65 21.40 -2.14
CA GLU A 4 -15.22 20.78 -1.85
C GLU A 4 -14.71 20.18 -1.63
N ARG A 5 -14.87 20.51 -1.58
CA ARG A 5 -14.31 20.07 -1.10
C ARG A 5 -13.79 19.50 -0.62
N ALA A 6 -13.72 19.67 -0.41
CA ALA A 6 -13.13 19.21 0.19
C ALA A 6 -13.01 18.42 0.59
N ALA A 7 -13.16 18.43 0.65
CA ALA A 7 -12.95 17.86 1.11
C ALA A 7 -13.09 16.98 1.23
N LYS A 8 -13.07 17.11 1.01
CA LYS A 8 -13.09 16.24 1.17
C LYS A 8 -13.14 15.37 2.05
N ALA A 9 -13.86 15.06 1.71
CA ALA A 9 -14.03 14.25 2.88
C ALA A 9 -12.99 13.16 2.95
N PRO A 10 -12.40 12.93 4.13
CA PRO A 10 -11.25 12.05 4.20
C PRO A 10 -11.55 10.61 3.87
N GLY A 11 -12.66 10.08 4.35
CA GLY A 11 -12.94 8.67 4.15
C GLY A 11 -13.32 8.33 2.73
N SER A 12 -13.60 9.32 1.92
CA SER A 12 -14.03 9.10 0.55
C SER A 12 -12.93 9.40 -0.45
N SER A 13 -11.69 9.38 -0.03
CA SER A 13 -10.58 9.76 -0.87
C SER A 13 -10.52 8.95 -2.14
N THR A 14 -10.41 9.65 -3.25
CA THR A 14 -10.09 9.04 -4.53
C THR A 14 -8.59 9.13 -4.69
N PRO A 15 -7.93 8.05 -5.09
CA PRO A 15 -6.49 8.11 -5.29
C PRO A 15 -6.10 9.14 -6.34
N THR A 16 -5.01 9.86 -6.07
CA THR A 16 -4.42 10.70 -7.10
C THR A 16 -3.83 9.82 -8.19
N PRO A 17 -3.52 10.37 -9.37
CA PRO A 17 -2.87 9.56 -10.42
C PRO A 17 -1.57 8.91 -9.93
N GLN A 18 -0.80 9.61 -9.13
CA GLN A 18 0.42 9.01 -8.57
C GLN A 18 0.09 7.86 -7.64
N GLN A 19 -0.86 8.07 -6.74
CA GLN A 19 -1.26 7.01 -5.81
C GLN A 19 -1.79 5.80 -6.56
N ARG A 20 -2.56 6.03 -7.63
CA ARG A 20 -3.09 4.93 -8.44
C ARG A 20 -1.96 4.11 -9.06
N ARG A 21 -0.91 4.77 -9.54
CA ARG A 21 0.25 4.04 -10.08
C ARG A 21 0.94 3.20 -9.02
N LEU A 22 1.05 3.73 -7.81
CA LEU A 22 1.65 2.97 -6.71
C LEU A 22 0.78 1.78 -6.32
N ILE A 23 -0.55 1.97 -6.29
CA ILE A 23 -1.46 0.87 -6.03
C ILE A 23 -1.29 -0.23 -7.06
N GLU A 24 -1.28 0.15 -8.34
CA GLU A 24 -1.13 -0.83 -9.43
C GLU A 24 0.19 -1.55 -9.33
N PHE A 25 1.26 -0.84 -8.99
CA PHE A 25 2.55 -1.48 -8.82
C PHE A 25 2.53 -2.48 -7.67
N GLY A 26 1.95 -2.09 -6.54
CA GLY A 26 1.83 -2.99 -5.39
C GLY A 26 0.98 -4.20 -5.70
N GLU A 27 -0.13 -4.01 -6.42
CA GLU A 27 -0.99 -5.12 -6.80
C GLU A 27 -0.28 -6.07 -7.76
N MET A 28 0.52 -5.53 -8.67
CA MET A 28 1.30 -6.36 -9.57
C MET A 28 2.29 -7.23 -8.80
N LEU A 29 2.99 -6.64 -7.84
CA LEU A 29 3.91 -7.41 -7.00
C LEU A 29 3.17 -8.45 -6.18
N TYR A 30 2.03 -8.08 -5.62
CA TYR A 30 1.25 -9.01 -4.80
C TYR A 30 0.79 -10.20 -5.64
N SER A 31 0.42 -9.96 -6.89
CA SER A 31 -0.03 -11.03 -7.76
C SER A 31 1.07 -12.05 -8.06
N ARG A 32 2.32 -11.65 -7.94
CA ARG A 32 3.44 -12.58 -8.15
C ARG A 32 3.61 -13.55 -7.00
N ILE A 33 3.21 -13.16 -5.80
CA ILE A 33 3.35 -14.03 -4.63
C ILE A 33 2.04 -14.69 -4.24
N ALA A 34 0.90 -14.10 -4.65
CA ALA A 34 -0.41 -14.64 -4.31
C ALA A 34 -1.39 -14.24 -5.42
N PRO A 35 -1.35 -14.92 -6.58
CA PRO A 35 -2.14 -14.49 -7.75
C PRO A 35 -3.64 -14.48 -7.52
N ASP A 36 -4.13 -15.29 -6.59
CA ASP A 36 -5.57 -15.35 -6.32
C ASP A 36 -5.99 -14.47 -5.14
N ALA A 37 -5.09 -13.65 -4.63
CA ALA A 37 -5.39 -12.83 -3.46
C ALA A 37 -6.40 -11.73 -3.81
N ASP A 38 -7.37 -11.56 -2.93
CA ASP A 38 -8.30 -10.44 -3.00
C ASP A 38 -7.69 -9.29 -2.22
N THR A 39 -7.19 -8.29 -2.94
CA THR A 39 -6.46 -7.19 -2.32
C THR A 39 -7.27 -5.92 -2.28
N GLY A 40 -7.00 -5.12 -1.26
CA GLY A 40 -7.46 -3.76 -1.16
C GLY A 40 -6.29 -2.83 -0.99
N HIS A 41 -6.57 -1.54 -0.81
CA HIS A 41 -5.48 -0.59 -0.62
C HIS A 41 -5.82 0.40 0.48
N VAL A 42 -4.77 0.99 1.05
CA VAL A 42 -4.87 2.06 2.04
C VAL A 42 -3.98 3.19 1.55
N LEU A 43 -4.54 4.39 1.49
CA LEU A 43 -3.76 5.56 1.10
C LEU A 43 -3.00 6.10 2.31
N LEU A 44 -1.75 6.45 2.08
CA LEU A 44 -0.88 6.99 3.13
C LEU A 44 -0.35 8.35 2.66
N PRO A 45 -1.24 9.37 2.64
CA PRO A 45 -0.86 10.66 2.06
C PRO A 45 0.26 11.35 2.81
N GLU A 46 0.38 11.13 4.11
CA GLU A 46 1.46 11.73 4.90
C GLU A 46 2.83 11.18 4.51
N ASP A 47 2.85 10.01 3.90
CA ASP A 47 4.09 9.34 3.50
C ASP A 47 4.29 9.32 1.99
N ASP A 48 3.40 9.96 1.25
CA ASP A 48 3.35 9.88 -0.21
C ASP A 48 3.39 8.43 -0.68
N ALA A 49 2.67 7.57 0.01
CA ALA A 49 2.77 6.13 -0.17
C ALA A 49 1.38 5.51 -0.18
N VAL A 50 1.34 4.23 -0.53
CA VAL A 50 0.12 3.42 -0.42
C VAL A 50 0.48 2.08 0.18
N ALA A 51 -0.52 1.39 0.71
CA ALA A 51 -0.37 0.01 1.16
C ALA A 51 -1.35 -0.86 0.38
N VAL A 52 -0.88 -2.01 -0.08
CA VAL A 52 -1.73 -3.03 -0.68
C VAL A 52 -1.87 -4.14 0.34
N VAL A 53 -3.10 -4.43 0.71
CA VAL A 53 -3.39 -5.36 1.80
C VAL A 53 -4.22 -6.52 1.28
N HIS A 54 -4.07 -7.67 1.90
CA HIS A 54 -4.90 -8.83 1.61
C HIS A 54 -6.17 -8.70 2.45
N ARG A 55 -7.32 -8.78 1.81
CA ARG A 55 -8.60 -8.60 2.51
C ARG A 55 -8.94 -9.76 3.40
N ALA A 56 -8.50 -10.95 3.02
CA ALA A 56 -8.74 -12.13 3.82
C ALA A 56 -7.73 -12.21 4.96
N ARG A 57 -8.14 -12.92 5.99
CA ARG A 57 -7.27 -13.15 7.13
C ARG A 57 -6.05 -13.94 6.72
N GLY A 58 -4.90 -13.60 7.28
CA GLY A 58 -3.67 -14.33 7.05
C GLY A 58 -2.82 -13.82 5.91
N GLY A 59 -3.24 -12.73 5.26
CA GLY A 59 -2.43 -12.15 4.19
C GLY A 59 -1.44 -11.12 4.72
N GLY A 60 -0.44 -10.83 3.91
CA GLY A 60 0.54 -9.80 4.24
C GLY A 60 0.18 -8.46 3.65
N THR A 61 1.07 -7.50 3.81
CA THR A 61 0.90 -6.14 3.34
C THR A 61 2.13 -5.73 2.54
N ILE A 62 1.92 -5.04 1.42
CA ILE A 62 2.99 -4.41 0.67
C ILE A 62 2.82 -2.91 0.77
N LEU A 63 3.80 -2.22 1.36
CA LEU A 63 3.81 -0.76 1.40
C LEU A 63 4.67 -0.27 0.26
N VAL A 64 4.15 0.70 -0.50
CA VAL A 64 4.81 1.20 -1.70
C VAL A 64 5.11 2.68 -1.53
N ALA A 65 6.38 3.04 -1.57
CA ALA A 65 6.80 4.43 -1.46
C ALA A 65 6.70 5.16 -2.80
N ALA A 66 6.80 6.47 -2.76
CA ALA A 66 6.68 7.30 -3.95
C ALA A 66 7.72 6.95 -5.00
N ASP A 67 8.88 6.49 -4.59
CA ASP A 67 9.96 6.10 -5.52
C ASP A 67 9.83 4.65 -5.98
N ARG A 68 8.71 3.99 -5.63
CA ARG A 68 8.42 2.60 -5.94
C ARG A 68 9.24 1.59 -5.17
N SER A 69 9.99 2.02 -4.18
CA SER A 69 10.57 1.05 -3.25
C SER A 69 9.44 0.50 -2.38
N VAL A 70 9.55 -0.75 -1.97
CA VAL A 70 8.46 -1.43 -1.28
C VAL A 70 8.96 -2.13 -0.04
N LEU A 71 8.04 -2.34 0.90
CA LEU A 71 8.30 -3.19 2.06
C LEU A 71 7.20 -4.23 2.14
N PHE A 72 7.56 -5.49 2.05
CA PHE A 72 6.62 -6.58 2.29
C PHE A 72 6.63 -6.93 3.77
N SER A 73 5.47 -6.96 4.38
CA SER A 73 5.32 -7.34 5.78
C SER A 73 4.38 -8.53 5.85
N GLY A 74 4.84 -9.59 6.47
CA GLY A 74 4.05 -10.81 6.61
C GLY A 74 2.88 -10.62 7.56
N SER A 75 1.98 -11.58 7.54
CA SER A 75 0.74 -11.51 8.31
C SER A 75 0.96 -11.54 9.81
N ALA A 76 2.14 -11.94 10.26
CA ALA A 76 2.45 -11.99 11.69
C ALA A 76 2.62 -10.60 12.30
N LEU A 77 2.89 -9.59 11.48
CA LEU A 77 3.04 -8.21 11.96
C LEU A 77 1.76 -7.43 11.71
N ASP A 78 1.37 -6.61 12.69
CA ASP A 78 0.22 -5.76 12.46
C ASP A 78 0.60 -4.59 11.56
N PHE A 79 -0.43 -3.90 11.07
CA PHE A 79 -0.23 -2.80 10.12
C PHE A 79 0.61 -1.68 10.73
N ASN A 80 0.37 -1.34 11.98
CA ASN A 80 1.10 -0.25 12.62
C ASN A 80 2.59 -0.55 12.73
N THR A 81 2.94 -1.79 13.04
CA THR A 81 4.34 -2.21 13.09
C THR A 81 4.96 -2.16 11.70
N ALA A 82 4.24 -2.65 10.69
CA ALA A 82 4.71 -2.59 9.31
C ALA A 82 4.95 -1.15 8.87
N LEU A 83 4.02 -0.26 9.20
CA LEU A 83 4.14 1.14 8.83
C LEU A 83 5.34 1.79 9.53
N ALA A 84 5.56 1.47 10.81
CA ALA A 84 6.72 2.00 11.54
C ALA A 84 8.03 1.56 10.88
N ASN A 85 8.12 0.29 10.47
CA ASN A 85 9.30 -0.21 9.78
C ASN A 85 9.49 0.50 8.44
N PHE A 86 8.40 0.71 7.73
CA PHE A 86 8.44 1.42 6.45
C PHE A 86 8.96 2.85 6.63
N ARG A 87 8.46 3.55 7.65
CA ARG A 87 8.88 4.91 7.96
C ARG A 87 10.33 4.98 8.40
N ALA A 88 10.84 3.90 9.00
CA ALA A 88 12.24 3.79 9.37
C ALA A 88 13.15 3.52 8.18
N GLY A 89 12.60 3.37 6.99
CA GLY A 89 13.40 3.20 5.78
C GLY A 89 13.61 1.75 5.36
N ARG A 90 12.99 0.81 6.04
CA ARG A 90 13.16 -0.60 5.66
C ARG A 90 12.47 -0.88 4.34
N ARG A 91 13.11 -1.70 3.53
CA ARG A 91 12.57 -2.05 2.19
C ARG A 91 12.91 -3.50 1.88
N THR A 92 12.05 -4.09 1.04
CA THR A 92 12.23 -5.44 0.53
C THR A 92 12.70 -5.34 -0.92
N PRO A 93 13.77 -6.02 -1.31
CA PRO A 93 14.18 -6.02 -2.71
C PRO A 93 13.07 -6.55 -3.60
N THR A 94 12.84 -5.86 -4.72
CA THR A 94 11.73 -6.23 -5.60
C THR A 94 11.94 -7.57 -6.30
N ASP A 95 13.18 -8.04 -6.39
CA ASP A 95 13.45 -9.35 -6.97
C ASP A 95 12.93 -10.50 -6.10
N ARG A 96 12.52 -10.22 -4.89
CA ARG A 96 11.86 -11.22 -4.05
C ARG A 96 10.44 -11.52 -4.47
N PHE A 97 9.86 -10.68 -5.34
CA PHE A 97 8.49 -10.84 -5.80
C PHE A 97 8.47 -11.54 -7.15
N ARG A 98 8.79 -12.81 -7.17
CA ARG A 98 8.85 -13.56 -8.41
C ARG A 98 7.88 -14.71 -8.46
#